data_b6ca58480bf80b0cd048cebe73436e41
#
_entry.id   b6ca58480bf80b0cd048cebe73436e41
#
_cell.length_a   1.000
_cell.length_b   1.000
_cell.length_c   1.000
_cell.angle_alpha   90.00
_cell.angle_beta   90.00
_cell.angle_gamma   90.00
#
_symmetry.space_group_name_H-M   'P 1'
#
loop_
_entity.id
_entity.type
_entity.pdbx_description
1 polymer ?
#
loop_
_entity_poly.entity_id
_entity_poly.type
_entity_poly.pdbx_seq_one_letter_code
_entity_poly.pdbx_strand_id
1 'polypeptide(L)'
;MTEPLIPLTLVPPGVNDQRDRDFVAALSETLSTFRPSALVIQDPMTAPAELLPIMVIEAGLSDFVSADMREDLLRAMIAAAPEIHAMSGLIAGTRRALAALNISVRWTQWWEETPKAHHDTHKVVLFLNDTIIQGRAPLDLANQRAAARVIAATKRWSQDIAVQYGVKGDATVHAGVAVRRGRKVRINAPQLGDETFPVISYIGTATRHLRGVRINAQVS
;
A
#
# COMPACT_ATOMS: atom_id res chain seq x y z
N MET A 1 -15.15 39.10 21.49
CA MET A 1 -14.06 40.07 21.32
C MET A 1 -12.77 39.28 21.43
N THR A 2 -12.05 39.10 20.34
CA THR A 2 -10.76 38.42 20.31
C THR A 2 -9.72 39.34 20.96
N GLU A 3 -9.06 38.86 21.98
CA GLU A 3 -7.99 39.59 22.67
C GLU A 3 -6.86 39.84 21.64
N PRO A 4 -6.32 41.10 21.59
CA PRO A 4 -5.28 41.44 20.61
C PRO A 4 -4.02 40.61 20.91
N LEU A 5 -3.40 40.09 19.87
CA LEU A 5 -2.22 39.21 19.95
C LEU A 5 -1.03 39.92 20.62
N ILE A 6 -0.97 41.24 20.47
CA ILE A 6 0.00 42.12 21.14
C ILE A 6 -0.78 43.02 22.07
N PRO A 7 -0.70 42.82 23.39
CA PRO A 7 -1.37 43.73 24.34
C PRO A 7 -0.70 45.10 24.31
N LEU A 8 -1.52 46.17 24.33
CA LEU A 8 -1.06 47.57 24.34
C LEU A 8 -0.15 47.89 25.54
N THR A 9 -0.19 47.07 26.57
CA THR A 9 0.70 47.18 27.75
C THR A 9 2.17 46.88 27.41
N LEU A 10 2.47 46.29 26.28
CA LEU A 10 3.85 46.06 25.82
C LEU A 10 4.47 47.31 25.16
N VAL A 11 3.69 48.35 24.88
CA VAL A 11 4.23 49.59 24.34
C VAL A 11 4.92 50.37 25.48
N PRO A 12 6.24 50.66 25.36
CA PRO A 12 6.96 51.34 26.42
C PRO A 12 6.34 52.72 26.74
N PRO A 13 6.27 53.14 28.00
CA PRO A 13 5.62 54.41 28.38
C PRO A 13 6.19 55.64 27.68
N GLY A 14 7.47 55.62 27.29
CA GLY A 14 8.13 56.76 26.62
C GLY A 14 7.82 56.90 25.13
N VAL A 15 7.13 55.90 24.54
CA VAL A 15 6.80 55.86 23.10
C VAL A 15 5.31 55.55 22.90
N ASN A 16 4.49 55.77 23.93
CA ASN A 16 3.07 55.43 23.94
C ASN A 16 2.22 56.62 23.47
N ASP A 17 2.51 57.13 22.29
CA ASP A 17 1.68 58.15 21.65
C ASP A 17 0.56 57.49 20.79
N GLN A 18 -0.33 58.29 20.23
CA GLN A 18 -1.46 57.80 19.45
C GLN A 18 -1.00 57.04 18.19
N ARG A 19 0.07 57.53 17.56
CA ARG A 19 0.62 56.91 16.33
C ARG A 19 1.18 55.52 16.60
N ASP A 20 1.88 55.35 17.73
CA ASP A 20 2.45 54.04 18.11
C ASP A 20 1.35 53.05 18.48
N ARG A 21 0.29 53.51 19.13
CA ARG A 21 -0.90 52.67 19.42
C ARG A 21 -1.60 52.24 18.15
N ASP A 22 -1.79 53.13 17.19
CA ASP A 22 -2.41 52.82 15.90
C ASP A 22 -1.55 51.84 15.10
N PHE A 23 -0.22 51.98 15.15
CA PHE A 23 0.71 51.05 14.53
C PHE A 23 0.65 49.67 15.17
N VAL A 24 0.66 49.57 16.50
CA VAL A 24 0.54 48.29 17.22
C VAL A 24 -0.83 47.66 16.98
N ALA A 25 -1.89 48.43 16.87
CA ALA A 25 -3.22 47.95 16.53
C ALA A 25 -3.24 47.31 15.12
N ALA A 26 -2.70 48.03 14.11
CA ALA A 26 -2.59 47.54 12.75
C ALA A 26 -1.71 46.30 12.64
N LEU A 27 -0.59 46.27 13.36
CA LEU A 27 0.29 45.11 13.43
C LEU A 27 -0.41 43.93 14.09
N SER A 28 -1.12 44.14 15.18
CA SER A 28 -1.88 43.12 15.89
C SER A 28 -2.99 42.54 15.02
N GLU A 29 -3.70 43.37 14.25
CA GLU A 29 -4.70 42.95 13.28
C GLU A 29 -4.06 42.07 12.18
N THR A 30 -2.96 42.53 11.60
CA THR A 30 -2.22 41.78 10.60
C THR A 30 -1.73 40.43 11.14
N LEU A 31 -1.15 40.38 12.32
CA LEU A 31 -0.68 39.19 12.99
C LEU A 31 -1.82 38.26 13.43
N SER A 32 -3.02 38.80 13.72
CA SER A 32 -4.18 37.97 14.07
C SER A 32 -4.67 37.08 12.90
N THR A 33 -4.40 37.51 11.66
CA THR A 33 -4.68 36.72 10.47
C THR A 33 -3.65 35.58 10.30
N PHE A 34 -2.49 35.73 10.91
CA PHE A 34 -1.40 34.76 10.86
C PHE A 34 -1.64 33.68 11.91
N ARG A 35 -1.69 32.44 11.46
CA ARG A 35 -1.87 31.27 12.34
C ARG A 35 -0.51 30.60 12.58
N PRO A 36 0.24 31.00 13.61
CA PRO A 36 1.57 30.39 13.86
C PRO A 36 1.47 28.89 14.17
N SER A 37 0.34 28.43 14.70
CA SER A 37 0.07 26.99 14.86
C SER A 37 0.04 26.22 13.52
N ALA A 38 -0.26 26.89 12.40
CA ALA A 38 -0.21 26.27 11.08
C ALA A 38 1.22 26.09 10.57
N LEU A 39 2.19 26.84 11.10
CA LEU A 39 3.61 26.71 10.76
C LEU A 39 4.32 25.59 11.52
N VAL A 40 3.73 25.10 12.60
CA VAL A 40 4.30 24.05 13.47
C VAL A 40 3.49 22.75 13.34
N ILE A 41 2.85 22.53 12.20
CA ILE A 41 2.15 21.27 11.94
C ILE A 41 3.22 20.21 11.67
N GLN A 42 3.46 19.37 12.68
CA GLN A 42 4.38 18.21 12.57
C GLN A 42 3.63 16.91 12.28
N ASP A 43 2.32 16.88 12.52
CA ASP A 43 1.51 15.68 12.28
C ASP A 43 0.98 15.64 10.84
N PRO A 44 1.50 14.72 9.99
CA PRO A 44 1.05 14.61 8.62
C PRO A 44 -0.41 14.18 8.50
N MET A 45 -1.00 13.59 9.55
CA MET A 45 -2.39 13.10 9.50
C MET A 45 -3.40 14.24 9.61
N THR A 46 -3.03 15.35 10.25
CA THR A 46 -3.88 16.53 10.47
C THR A 46 -3.49 17.74 9.61
N ALA A 47 -2.36 17.67 8.92
CA ALA A 47 -1.86 18.75 8.07
C ALA A 47 -2.83 19.03 6.89
N PRO A 48 -3.04 20.31 6.50
CA PRO A 48 -3.71 20.63 5.24
C PRO A 48 -3.04 19.96 4.03
N ALA A 49 -3.83 19.55 3.04
CA ALA A 49 -3.31 18.83 1.87
C ALA A 49 -2.27 19.63 1.08
N GLU A 50 -2.41 20.95 1.06
CA GLU A 50 -1.50 21.88 0.38
C GLU A 50 -0.09 21.90 0.98
N LEU A 51 0.07 21.48 2.24
CA LEU A 51 1.37 21.39 2.91
C LEU A 51 2.09 20.06 2.70
N LEU A 52 1.39 19.03 2.27
CA LEU A 52 1.97 17.70 2.11
C LEU A 52 3.17 17.68 1.15
N PRO A 53 3.20 18.40 0.00
CA PRO A 53 4.38 18.43 -0.86
C PRO A 53 5.62 18.99 -0.15
N ILE A 54 5.45 19.99 0.69
CA ILE A 54 6.55 20.58 1.48
C ILE A 54 7.02 19.58 2.53
N MET A 55 6.09 18.92 3.23
CA MET A 55 6.41 17.87 4.21
C MET A 55 7.14 16.67 3.59
N VAL A 56 6.82 16.32 2.35
CA VAL A 56 7.55 15.27 1.59
C VAL A 56 9.01 15.65 1.38
N ILE A 57 9.26 16.91 1.00
CA ILE A 57 10.63 17.41 0.79
C ILE A 57 11.37 17.44 2.13
N GLU A 58 10.75 17.98 3.17
CA GLU A 58 11.32 18.05 4.52
C GLU A 58 11.61 16.66 5.10
N ALA A 59 10.72 15.71 4.87
CA ALA A 59 10.89 14.32 5.27
C ALA A 59 11.90 13.52 4.40
N GLY A 60 12.48 14.13 3.36
CA GLY A 60 13.44 13.46 2.46
C GLY A 60 12.82 12.35 1.62
N LEU A 61 11.53 12.44 1.29
CA LEU A 61 10.79 11.40 0.58
C LEU A 61 10.59 11.67 -0.91
N SER A 62 11.27 12.67 -1.49
CA SER A 62 11.10 13.06 -2.90
C SER A 62 11.33 11.90 -3.89
N ASP A 63 12.25 10.99 -3.57
CA ASP A 63 12.53 9.82 -4.39
C ASP A 63 11.54 8.66 -4.18
N PHE A 64 10.73 8.72 -3.14
CA PHE A 64 9.79 7.65 -2.78
C PHE A 64 8.41 7.87 -3.36
N VAL A 65 7.98 9.10 -3.51
CA VAL A 65 6.61 9.47 -3.85
C VAL A 65 6.48 9.93 -5.30
N SER A 66 5.26 9.87 -5.82
CA SER A 66 4.86 10.46 -7.09
C SER A 66 3.75 11.48 -6.86
N ALA A 67 3.64 12.47 -7.75
CA ALA A 67 2.64 13.53 -7.64
C ALA A 67 1.19 13.01 -7.62
N ASP A 68 0.95 11.86 -8.25
CA ASP A 68 -0.37 11.25 -8.39
C ASP A 68 -0.70 10.26 -7.26
N MET A 69 0.16 10.17 -6.23
CA MET A 69 -0.04 9.26 -5.10
C MET A 69 -1.26 9.67 -4.29
N ARG A 70 -2.03 8.69 -3.84
CA ARG A 70 -3.18 8.92 -2.95
C ARG A 70 -2.72 9.64 -1.68
N GLU A 71 -3.53 10.59 -1.24
CA GLU A 71 -3.23 11.44 -0.09
C GLU A 71 -3.05 10.64 1.20
N ASP A 72 -3.89 9.64 1.45
CA ASP A 72 -3.80 8.79 2.64
C ASP A 72 -2.47 8.02 2.71
N LEU A 73 -1.99 7.51 1.58
CA LEU A 73 -0.71 6.82 1.49
C LEU A 73 0.47 7.79 1.60
N LEU A 74 0.33 9.00 1.06
CA LEU A 74 1.32 10.06 1.18
C LEU A 74 1.51 10.45 2.65
N ARG A 75 0.41 10.65 3.39
CA ARG A 75 0.41 10.92 4.82
C ARG A 75 1.07 9.80 5.62
N ALA A 76 0.74 8.55 5.30
CA ALA A 76 1.33 7.37 5.93
C ALA A 76 2.84 7.26 5.67
N MET A 77 3.28 7.60 4.46
CA MET A 77 4.71 7.63 4.11
C MET A 77 5.46 8.71 4.89
N ILE A 78 4.92 9.92 4.99
CA ILE A 78 5.52 11.02 5.76
C ILE A 78 5.62 10.62 7.25
N ALA A 79 4.57 10.05 7.82
CA ALA A 79 4.58 9.56 9.20
C ALA A 79 5.62 8.45 9.45
N ALA A 80 5.87 7.60 8.44
CA ALA A 80 6.84 6.51 8.52
C ALA A 80 8.28 6.95 8.19
N ALA A 81 8.50 8.15 7.68
CA ALA A 81 9.81 8.61 7.19
C ALA A 81 10.96 8.45 8.19
N PRO A 82 10.83 8.81 9.47
CA PRO A 82 11.91 8.63 10.44
C PRO A 82 12.37 7.18 10.57
N GLU A 83 11.42 6.23 10.60
CA GLU A 83 11.73 4.80 10.68
C GLU A 83 12.35 4.27 9.38
N ILE A 84 11.83 4.73 8.22
CA ILE A 84 12.35 4.35 6.90
C ILE A 84 13.80 4.78 6.77
N HIS A 85 14.12 6.02 7.13
CA HIS A 85 15.49 6.54 7.05
C HIS A 85 16.43 5.86 8.05
N ALA A 86 15.97 5.63 9.29
CA ALA A 86 16.77 4.92 10.29
C ALA A 86 17.15 3.49 9.86
N MET A 87 16.31 2.85 9.04
CA MET A 87 16.52 1.50 8.53
C MET A 87 16.90 1.45 7.05
N SER A 88 17.32 2.57 6.46
CA SER A 88 17.72 2.63 5.06
C SER A 88 18.87 1.65 4.76
N GLY A 89 18.80 0.97 3.62
CA GLY A 89 19.76 -0.08 3.24
C GLY A 89 19.51 -1.44 3.93
N LEU A 90 18.54 -1.55 4.82
CA LEU A 90 18.11 -2.81 5.43
C LEU A 90 16.80 -3.30 4.77
N ILE A 91 16.62 -4.62 4.74
CA ILE A 91 15.35 -5.23 4.27
C ILE A 91 14.16 -4.72 5.11
N ALA A 92 14.39 -4.48 6.40
CA ALA A 92 13.37 -3.93 7.30
C ALA A 92 12.88 -2.55 6.88
N GLY A 93 13.78 -1.65 6.45
CA GLY A 93 13.43 -0.32 5.96
C GLY A 93 12.59 -0.39 4.67
N THR A 94 12.99 -1.24 3.73
CA THR A 94 12.21 -1.46 2.50
C THR A 94 10.82 -2.03 2.82
N ARG A 95 10.73 -3.00 3.73
CA ARG A 95 9.43 -3.54 4.18
C ARG A 95 8.57 -2.49 4.85
N ARG A 96 9.17 -1.62 5.68
CA ARG A 96 8.46 -0.53 6.36
C ARG A 96 7.90 0.49 5.37
N ALA A 97 8.71 0.89 4.38
CA ALA A 97 8.28 1.81 3.34
C ALA A 97 7.14 1.24 2.47
N LEU A 98 7.25 -0.03 2.07
CA LEU A 98 6.20 -0.71 1.30
C LEU A 98 4.92 -0.93 2.13
N ALA A 99 5.05 -1.19 3.43
CA ALA A 99 3.90 -1.30 4.34
C ALA A 99 3.13 0.01 4.48
N ALA A 100 3.82 1.17 4.44
CA ALA A 100 3.17 2.49 4.42
C ALA A 100 2.32 2.70 3.14
N LEU A 101 2.63 2.00 2.06
CA LEU A 101 1.84 1.95 0.82
C LEU A 101 0.79 0.81 0.79
N ASN A 102 0.53 0.16 1.91
CA ASN A 102 -0.40 -0.97 2.00
C ASN A 102 0.03 -2.19 1.17
N ILE A 103 1.33 -2.33 0.89
CA ILE A 103 1.90 -3.42 0.10
C ILE A 103 2.44 -4.49 1.04
N SER A 104 1.95 -5.71 0.89
CA SER A 104 2.52 -6.88 1.57
C SER A 104 3.69 -7.43 0.77
N VAL A 105 4.75 -7.83 1.45
CA VAL A 105 6.01 -8.24 0.83
C VAL A 105 6.41 -9.64 1.26
N ARG A 106 6.71 -10.51 0.29
CA ARG A 106 7.45 -11.74 0.52
C ARG A 106 8.85 -11.56 -0.04
N TRP A 107 9.85 -11.61 0.84
CA TRP A 107 11.26 -11.45 0.51
C TRP A 107 11.97 -12.78 0.63
N THR A 108 12.60 -13.26 -0.43
CA THR A 108 13.42 -14.48 -0.45
C THR A 108 14.85 -14.06 -0.75
N GLN A 109 15.77 -14.44 0.12
CA GLN A 109 17.19 -14.10 -0.02
C GLN A 109 17.90 -15.20 -0.83
N TRP A 110 18.99 -14.86 -1.49
CA TRP A 110 19.71 -15.75 -2.39
C TRP A 110 20.11 -17.09 -1.76
N TRP A 111 20.40 -17.10 -0.46
CA TRP A 111 20.78 -18.32 0.27
C TRP A 111 19.59 -19.19 0.70
N GLU A 112 18.37 -18.67 0.67
CA GLU A 112 17.13 -19.38 0.98
C GLU A 112 16.61 -20.18 -0.23
N GLU A 113 17.16 -19.91 -1.42
CA GLU A 113 16.77 -20.62 -2.64
C GLU A 113 17.44 -22.00 -2.77
N THR A 114 16.76 -22.92 -3.45
CA THR A 114 17.32 -24.26 -3.76
C THR A 114 17.18 -24.52 -5.27
N PRO A 115 18.30 -24.57 -6.03
CA PRO A 115 19.67 -24.30 -5.62
C PRO A 115 19.88 -22.82 -5.23
N LYS A 116 20.92 -22.55 -4.42
CA LYS A 116 21.25 -21.17 -4.01
C LYS A 116 21.45 -20.28 -5.23
N ALA A 117 20.86 -19.10 -5.21
CA ALA A 117 21.02 -18.10 -6.24
C ALA A 117 22.42 -17.43 -6.17
N HIS A 118 22.68 -16.52 -7.11
CA HIS A 118 23.90 -15.74 -7.09
C HIS A 118 23.94 -14.82 -5.85
N HIS A 119 25.13 -14.60 -5.29
CA HIS A 119 25.34 -13.72 -4.15
C HIS A 119 24.73 -12.33 -4.39
N ASP A 120 24.13 -11.73 -3.35
CA ASP A 120 23.47 -10.42 -3.38
C ASP A 120 22.25 -10.30 -4.31
N THR A 121 21.73 -11.41 -4.86
CA THR A 121 20.46 -11.43 -5.58
C THR A 121 19.31 -11.78 -4.65
N HIS A 122 18.19 -11.09 -4.77
CA HIS A 122 17.00 -11.33 -3.97
C HIS A 122 15.76 -11.41 -4.85
N LYS A 123 14.80 -12.23 -4.45
CA LYS A 123 13.47 -12.28 -5.06
C LYS A 123 12.45 -11.63 -4.13
N VAL A 124 11.69 -10.72 -4.68
CA VAL A 124 10.69 -9.99 -3.93
C VAL A 124 9.34 -10.13 -4.63
N VAL A 125 8.36 -10.66 -3.92
CA VAL A 125 6.97 -10.69 -4.38
C VAL A 125 6.20 -9.61 -3.65
N LEU A 126 5.69 -8.65 -4.39
CA LEU A 126 4.87 -7.55 -3.90
C LEU A 126 3.40 -7.88 -4.14
N PHE A 127 2.60 -7.81 -3.08
CA PHE A 127 1.15 -7.98 -3.17
C PHE A 127 0.49 -6.61 -3.08
N LEU A 128 0.08 -6.08 -4.24
CA LEU A 128 -0.64 -4.82 -4.37
C LEU A 128 -2.13 -5.11 -4.20
N ASN A 129 -2.63 -5.00 -2.97
CA ASN A 129 -4.03 -5.28 -2.66
C ASN A 129 -4.92 -4.05 -2.87
N ASP A 130 -4.31 -2.87 -2.94
CA ASP A 130 -4.97 -1.59 -3.13
C ASP A 130 -4.21 -0.75 -4.17
N THR A 131 -4.85 0.30 -4.68
CA THR A 131 -4.23 1.21 -5.63
C THR A 131 -3.38 2.26 -4.89
N ILE A 132 -2.19 2.53 -5.41
CA ILE A 132 -1.31 3.60 -4.91
C ILE A 132 -1.68 4.93 -5.57
N ILE A 133 -2.01 4.86 -6.86
CA ILE A 133 -2.39 6.02 -7.68
C ILE A 133 -3.90 6.00 -7.88
N GLN A 134 -4.54 7.11 -7.59
CA GLN A 134 -5.99 7.23 -7.64
C GLN A 134 -6.55 6.88 -9.03
N GLY A 135 -7.64 6.10 -9.06
CA GLY A 135 -8.33 5.73 -10.30
C GLY A 135 -7.64 4.67 -11.16
N ARG A 136 -6.58 4.02 -10.66
CA ARG A 136 -5.87 2.92 -11.34
C ARG A 136 -6.20 1.57 -10.73
N ALA A 137 -6.09 0.50 -11.52
CA ALA A 137 -6.17 -0.85 -10.98
C ALA A 137 -4.92 -1.18 -10.15
N PRO A 138 -5.00 -2.03 -9.11
CA PRO A 138 -3.85 -2.35 -8.25
C PRO A 138 -2.60 -2.80 -9.01
N LEU A 139 -2.75 -3.64 -10.03
CA LEU A 139 -1.65 -4.15 -10.87
C LEU A 139 -1.31 -3.25 -12.09
N ASP A 140 -1.86 -2.04 -12.17
CA ASP A 140 -1.51 -1.09 -13.22
C ASP A 140 0.00 -0.78 -13.20
N LEU A 141 0.57 -0.52 -14.37
CA LEU A 141 1.99 -0.23 -14.53
C LEU A 141 2.44 0.98 -13.70
N ALA A 142 1.57 1.96 -13.51
CA ALA A 142 1.87 3.13 -12.70
C ALA A 142 2.05 2.77 -11.21
N ASN A 143 1.20 1.90 -10.66
CA ASN A 143 1.33 1.37 -9.30
C ASN A 143 2.59 0.50 -9.14
N GLN A 144 2.90 -0.34 -10.15
CA GLN A 144 4.13 -1.13 -10.15
C GLN A 144 5.38 -0.24 -10.14
N ARG A 145 5.39 0.83 -10.95
CA ARG A 145 6.48 1.82 -10.98
C ARG A 145 6.62 2.57 -9.65
N ALA A 146 5.51 2.93 -9.01
CA ALA A 146 5.54 3.57 -7.70
C ALA A 146 6.15 2.63 -6.64
N ALA A 147 5.76 1.37 -6.60
CA ALA A 147 6.34 0.38 -5.70
C ALA A 147 7.83 0.10 -5.99
N ALA A 148 8.20 0.02 -7.27
CA ALA A 148 9.60 -0.17 -7.69
C ALA A 148 10.48 1.02 -7.28
N ARG A 149 9.97 2.25 -7.34
CA ARG A 149 10.67 3.47 -6.90
C ARG A 149 11.01 3.39 -5.42
N VAL A 150 10.07 2.96 -4.57
CA VAL A 150 10.31 2.80 -3.14
C VAL A 150 11.41 1.76 -2.87
N ILE A 151 11.41 0.64 -3.58
CA ILE A 151 12.49 -0.36 -3.47
C ILE A 151 13.82 0.25 -3.89
N ALA A 152 13.87 0.97 -5.01
CA ALA A 152 15.09 1.59 -5.50
C ALA A 152 15.67 2.61 -4.51
N ALA A 153 14.80 3.38 -3.83
CA ALA A 153 15.20 4.38 -2.85
C ALA A 153 15.68 3.78 -1.52
N THR A 154 15.23 2.57 -1.16
CA THR A 154 15.54 1.95 0.14
C THR A 154 16.57 0.84 0.10
N LYS A 155 16.77 0.18 -1.05
CA LYS A 155 17.71 -0.94 -1.18
C LYS A 155 19.16 -0.49 -1.10
N ARG A 156 20.07 -1.42 -0.77
CA ARG A 156 21.50 -1.20 -0.95
C ARG A 156 21.86 -1.19 -2.44
N TRP A 157 22.84 -0.38 -2.81
CA TRP A 157 23.33 -0.28 -4.19
C TRP A 157 23.88 -1.61 -4.73
N SER A 158 24.50 -2.43 -3.87
CA SER A 158 25.06 -3.73 -4.24
C SER A 158 24.04 -4.84 -4.42
N GLN A 159 22.78 -4.65 -4.02
CA GLN A 159 21.75 -5.67 -4.08
C GLN A 159 21.02 -5.65 -5.41
N ASP A 160 20.93 -6.82 -6.04
CA ASP A 160 20.10 -7.03 -7.22
C ASP A 160 18.76 -7.68 -6.82
N ILE A 161 17.66 -7.05 -7.22
CA ILE A 161 16.33 -7.44 -6.77
C ILE A 161 15.43 -7.74 -7.96
N ALA A 162 15.05 -9.02 -8.09
CA ALA A 162 14.01 -9.43 -9.03
C ALA A 162 12.64 -9.25 -8.38
N VAL A 163 11.82 -8.33 -8.94
CA VAL A 163 10.51 -8.00 -8.40
C VAL A 163 9.42 -8.71 -9.19
N GLN A 164 8.51 -9.36 -8.47
CA GLN A 164 7.27 -9.93 -9.00
C GLN A 164 6.09 -9.22 -8.34
N TYR A 165 5.03 -9.00 -9.12
CA TYR A 165 3.82 -8.35 -8.65
C TYR A 165 2.66 -9.31 -8.64
N GLY A 166 1.82 -9.25 -7.62
CA GLY A 166 0.63 -10.06 -7.46
C GLY A 166 -0.44 -9.35 -6.64
N VAL A 167 -1.61 -9.95 -6.58
CA VAL A 167 -2.69 -9.57 -5.67
C VAL A 167 -2.88 -10.72 -4.70
N LYS A 168 -3.05 -10.41 -3.43
CA LYS A 168 -3.40 -11.40 -2.41
C LYS A 168 -4.91 -11.62 -2.49
N GLY A 169 -5.33 -12.81 -2.85
CA GLY A 169 -6.73 -13.21 -2.82
C GLY A 169 -6.94 -14.25 -1.73
N ASP A 170 -7.98 -14.10 -0.94
CA ASP A 170 -8.46 -15.16 -0.07
C ASP A 170 -9.32 -16.10 -0.90
N ALA A 171 -8.73 -17.23 -1.30
CA ALA A 171 -9.44 -18.28 -1.99
C ALA A 171 -9.89 -19.33 -0.96
N THR A 172 -11.19 -19.46 -0.76
CA THR A 172 -11.76 -20.58 0.00
C THR A 172 -11.79 -21.78 -0.92
N VAL A 173 -10.98 -22.78 -0.62
CA VAL A 173 -11.02 -24.07 -1.33
C VAL A 173 -12.15 -24.90 -0.74
N HIS A 174 -13.22 -25.07 -1.48
CA HIS A 174 -14.28 -26.00 -1.13
C HIS A 174 -13.93 -27.38 -1.72
N ALA A 175 -13.61 -28.34 -0.84
CA ALA A 175 -13.48 -29.73 -1.24
C ALA A 175 -14.86 -30.41 -1.07
N GLY A 176 -15.47 -30.77 -2.19
CA GLY A 176 -16.72 -31.50 -2.18
C GLY A 176 -16.51 -32.92 -2.69
N VAL A 177 -17.04 -33.91 -2.00
CA VAL A 177 -17.12 -35.29 -2.49
C VAL A 177 -18.53 -35.49 -3.08
N ALA A 178 -18.58 -35.63 -4.41
CA ALA A 178 -19.82 -35.96 -5.10
C ALA A 178 -19.85 -37.47 -5.36
N VAL A 179 -20.76 -38.17 -4.71
CA VAL A 179 -21.04 -39.59 -4.98
C VAL A 179 -22.20 -39.65 -5.96
N ARG A 180 -21.91 -40.03 -7.20
CA ARG A 180 -22.94 -40.29 -8.20
C ARG A 180 -23.27 -41.78 -8.22
N ARG A 181 -24.41 -42.17 -7.70
CA ARG A 181 -24.95 -43.53 -7.80
C ARG A 181 -25.74 -43.65 -9.11
N GLY A 182 -25.11 -44.22 -10.12
CA GLY A 182 -25.78 -44.50 -11.40
C GLY A 182 -26.21 -45.93 -11.47
N ARG A 183 -27.49 -46.17 -11.65
CA ARG A 183 -28.03 -47.50 -11.96
C ARG A 183 -28.21 -47.59 -13.49
N LYS A 184 -27.40 -48.36 -14.16
CA LYS A 184 -27.60 -48.62 -15.59
C LYS A 184 -28.44 -49.87 -15.71
N VAL A 185 -29.68 -49.71 -16.06
CA VAL A 185 -30.58 -50.84 -16.38
C VAL A 185 -30.56 -51.03 -17.89
N ARG A 186 -30.02 -52.15 -18.35
CA ARG A 186 -30.17 -52.58 -19.73
C ARG A 186 -31.38 -53.52 -19.80
N ILE A 187 -32.45 -53.05 -20.39
CA ILE A 187 -33.63 -53.89 -20.67
C ILE A 187 -33.39 -54.48 -22.06
N ASN A 188 -32.95 -55.74 -22.11
CA ASN A 188 -33.04 -56.54 -23.33
C ASN A 188 -34.33 -57.28 -23.25
N ALA A 189 -35.30 -56.96 -24.10
CA ALA A 189 -36.45 -57.83 -24.34
C ALA A 189 -36.06 -58.86 -25.42
N PRO A 190 -36.51 -60.13 -25.39
CA PRO A 190 -37.38 -60.74 -24.39
C PRO A 190 -36.74 -62.00 -23.78
N GLN A 191 -36.31 -61.92 -22.55
CA GLN A 191 -36.14 -63.17 -21.75
C GLN A 191 -36.50 -62.85 -20.31
N LEU A 192 -37.64 -63.36 -19.87
CA LEU A 192 -38.03 -63.42 -18.49
C LEU A 192 -37.21 -64.50 -17.80
N GLY A 193 -36.12 -64.10 -17.17
CA GLY A 193 -35.28 -64.90 -16.32
C GLY A 193 -34.83 -64.07 -15.12
N ASP A 194 -34.63 -64.71 -13.99
CA ASP A 194 -34.14 -64.09 -12.73
C ASP A 194 -32.74 -63.53 -12.97
N GLU A 195 -32.63 -62.29 -13.44
CA GLU A 195 -31.38 -61.64 -13.63
C GLU A 195 -31.04 -60.68 -12.45
N THR A 196 -30.07 -61.07 -11.66
CA THR A 196 -29.42 -60.20 -10.67
C THR A 196 -28.54 -59.19 -11.38
N PHE A 197 -28.91 -57.92 -11.34
CA PHE A 197 -28.12 -56.83 -11.90
C PHE A 197 -26.98 -56.41 -10.94
N PRO A 198 -25.70 -56.47 -11.35
CA PRO A 198 -24.62 -55.99 -10.51
C PRO A 198 -24.70 -54.45 -10.36
N VAL A 199 -24.74 -53.98 -9.12
CA VAL A 199 -24.64 -52.55 -8.80
C VAL A 199 -23.17 -52.17 -8.86
N ILE A 200 -22.72 -51.49 -9.94
CA ILE A 200 -21.37 -50.96 -10.02
C ILE A 200 -21.39 -49.57 -9.36
N SER A 201 -20.73 -49.46 -8.21
CA SER A 201 -20.49 -48.16 -7.53
C SER A 201 -19.14 -47.63 -7.97
N TYR A 202 -19.13 -46.47 -8.62
CA TYR A 202 -17.92 -45.75 -8.91
C TYR A 202 -17.71 -44.67 -7.83
N ILE A 203 -16.62 -44.73 -7.08
CA ILE A 203 -16.17 -43.65 -6.20
C ILE A 203 -15.10 -42.89 -6.99
N GLY A 204 -15.47 -41.74 -7.50
CA GLY A 204 -14.52 -40.86 -8.18
C GLY A 204 -14.22 -39.66 -7.28
N THR A 205 -12.95 -39.44 -6.93
CA THR A 205 -12.47 -38.19 -6.33
C THR A 205 -12.03 -37.26 -7.45
N ALA A 206 -12.78 -36.21 -7.73
CA ALA A 206 -12.36 -35.16 -8.64
C ALA A 206 -11.76 -34.01 -7.80
N THR A 207 -10.43 -33.90 -7.80
CA THR A 207 -9.72 -32.74 -7.30
C THR A 207 -9.59 -31.73 -8.45
N ARG A 208 -10.36 -30.64 -8.35
CA ARG A 208 -10.24 -29.52 -9.26
C ARG A 208 -9.20 -28.55 -8.68
N HIS A 209 -7.98 -28.63 -9.19
CA HIS A 209 -6.98 -27.61 -8.92
C HIS A 209 -7.32 -26.36 -9.74
N LEU A 210 -7.87 -25.35 -9.09
CA LEU A 210 -7.90 -24.01 -9.66
C LEU A 210 -6.47 -23.46 -9.62
N ARG A 211 -5.66 -23.79 -10.61
CA ARG A 211 -4.43 -23.03 -10.91
C ARG A 211 -4.86 -21.67 -11.39
N GLY A 212 -4.29 -20.65 -10.76
CA GLY A 212 -4.62 -19.24 -10.89
C GLY A 212 -5.07 -18.83 -12.29
N VAL A 213 -6.16 -18.08 -12.33
CA VAL A 213 -6.67 -17.46 -13.54
C VAL A 213 -5.62 -16.46 -14.03
N ARG A 214 -4.89 -16.80 -15.08
CA ARG A 214 -4.15 -15.81 -15.87
C ARG A 214 -5.18 -15.02 -16.67
N ILE A 215 -5.47 -13.83 -16.22
CA ILE A 215 -6.21 -12.86 -17.04
C ILE A 215 -5.18 -12.28 -18.01
N ASN A 216 -5.09 -12.81 -19.21
CA ASN A 216 -4.45 -12.13 -20.31
C ASN A 216 -5.42 -11.06 -20.80
N ALA A 217 -5.26 -9.83 -20.36
CA ALA A 217 -5.88 -8.67 -21.00
C ALA A 217 -5.13 -8.45 -22.32
N GLN A 218 -5.67 -8.94 -23.41
CA GLN A 218 -5.30 -8.42 -24.74
C GLN A 218 -5.94 -7.05 -24.88
N VAL A 219 -5.11 -6.02 -24.90
CA VAL A 219 -5.51 -4.69 -25.33
C VAL A 219 -5.50 -4.70 -26.86
N SER A 220 -6.68 -4.65 -27.43
CA SER A 220 -6.89 -4.31 -28.85
C SER A 220 -6.80 -2.79 -29.03
#